data_6e42b24375bc9cdaebb71b988de5ed49
#
_entry.id   6e42b24375bc9cdaebb71b988de5ed49
#
_cell.length_a   1.000
_cell.length_b   1.000
_cell.length_c   1.000
_cell.angle_alpha   90.00
_cell.angle_beta   90.00
_cell.angle_gamma   90.00
#
_symmetry.space_group_name_H-M   'P 1'
#
loop_
_entity.id
_entity.type
_entity.pdbx_description
1 polymer ?
#
loop_
_entity_poly.entity_id
_entity_poly.type
_entity_poly.pdbx_seq_one_letter_code
_entity_poly.pdbx_strand_id
1 'polypeptide(L)'
;MTSSESIVASSKVDSKLNCSIKLCVFCCAMRSIALANPNLRIYKPWLDADFVRELGGRKEMSQWLVAHNFPYRDSVEKAYSTDANILGATHEAKNLEQLDASIEIVSPIMGVKFWDSSVNIPSEDVKIQFVQGRPVAINGKDFTDVVALMNEANAIGGRHGLGMADQIENRIIEAKSRGIYEAPGMALLFIAYERLLSAIHNEDTVAAYHNEGRRMGRLLYEGRWLDPQTLMLRESLTKWVASAINGSVTLRLRRGDDYTIVSTEGENFSYHPEKLSMERTEDAAFGPGDRIGQLTMRNLDIADTRQKLDMYRKQGQIEGGQFELA
;
A
#
# COMPACT_ATOMS: atom_id res chain seq x y z
N MET A 1 23.91 4.02 2.80
CA MET A 1 23.57 2.59 2.66
C MET A 1 22.59 2.26 3.77
N THR A 2 21.33 2.01 3.49
CA THR A 2 20.24 1.58 4.40
C THR A 2 18.90 2.28 4.11
N SER A 3 18.57 2.55 2.84
CA SER A 3 17.34 3.27 2.49
C SER A 3 16.16 2.37 2.06
N SER A 4 16.29 1.05 2.21
CA SER A 4 15.22 0.08 1.85
C SER A 4 14.32 -0.36 3.01
N GLU A 5 14.48 0.22 4.19
CA GLU A 5 14.03 -0.37 5.44
C GLU A 5 12.61 -0.01 5.88
N SER A 6 11.95 0.95 5.25
CA SER A 6 10.71 1.51 5.81
C SER A 6 9.50 1.48 4.87
N ILE A 7 9.52 0.66 3.82
CA ILE A 7 8.50 0.74 2.75
C ILE A 7 7.34 -0.26 2.94
N VAL A 8 7.40 -1.14 3.94
CA VAL A 8 6.34 -2.13 4.17
C VAL A 8 5.33 -1.56 5.17
N ALA A 9 4.51 -0.64 4.74
CA ALA A 9 3.42 -0.15 5.57
C ALA A 9 2.29 0.43 4.73
N SER A 10 1.24 -0.31 4.53
CA SER A 10 -0.15 0.17 4.45
C SER A 10 -1.11 -0.85 3.80
N SER A 11 -2.25 -1.03 4.42
CA SER A 11 -3.31 -1.98 4.12
C SER A 11 -4.01 -1.72 2.80
N LYS A 12 -4.29 -2.77 2.05
CA LYS A 12 -4.72 -2.75 0.64
C LYS A 12 -3.76 -1.86 -0.12
N VAL A 13 -2.90 -2.44 -0.90
CA VAL A 13 -1.84 -1.76 -1.66
C VAL A 13 -2.27 -0.31 -1.83
N ASP A 14 -1.88 0.54 -0.86
CA ASP A 14 -2.45 1.88 -0.77
C ASP A 14 -2.04 2.56 -2.07
N SER A 15 -3.00 3.01 -2.84
CA SER A 15 -2.81 3.77 -4.07
C SER A 15 -1.73 4.83 -3.95
N LYS A 16 -1.58 5.37 -2.75
CA LYS A 16 -0.54 6.35 -2.42
C LYS A 16 0.86 5.76 -2.43
N LEU A 17 1.05 4.48 -2.09
CA LEU A 17 2.36 3.83 -2.19
C LEU A 17 2.77 3.65 -3.66
N ASN A 18 1.84 3.24 -4.50
CA ASN A 18 2.08 3.06 -5.93
C ASN A 18 2.24 4.40 -6.67
N CYS A 19 1.46 5.43 -6.32
CA CYS A 19 1.66 6.77 -6.84
C CYS A 19 2.97 7.39 -6.35
N SER A 20 3.37 7.10 -5.11
CA SER A 20 4.67 7.51 -4.57
C SER A 20 5.83 6.95 -5.38
N ILE A 21 5.69 5.78 -6.00
CA ILE A 21 6.75 5.17 -6.82
C ILE A 21 7.07 6.05 -8.04
N LYS A 22 6.08 6.59 -8.73
CA LYS A 22 6.30 7.36 -9.96
C LYS A 22 6.71 8.81 -9.71
N LEU A 23 5.96 9.54 -8.90
CA LEU A 23 6.28 10.94 -8.60
C LEU A 23 7.46 11.06 -7.63
N CYS A 24 7.63 10.05 -6.76
CA CYS A 24 8.78 9.97 -5.86
C CYS A 24 10.10 9.92 -6.64
N VAL A 25 10.20 9.18 -7.73
CA VAL A 25 11.44 9.18 -8.55
C VAL A 25 11.76 10.59 -9.03
N PHE A 26 10.79 11.36 -9.52
CA PHE A 26 11.02 12.72 -10.01
C PHE A 26 11.25 13.73 -8.87
N CYS A 27 10.34 13.79 -7.89
CA CYS A 27 10.46 14.71 -6.76
C CYS A 27 11.63 14.35 -5.84
N CYS A 28 11.86 13.05 -5.58
CA CYS A 28 13.00 12.59 -4.80
C CYS A 28 14.31 12.85 -5.52
N ALA A 29 14.42 12.58 -6.81
CA ALA A 29 15.62 12.88 -7.58
C ALA A 29 15.94 14.37 -7.55
N MET A 30 14.95 15.24 -7.78
CA MET A 30 15.14 16.68 -7.74
C MET A 30 15.56 17.19 -6.38
N ARG A 31 14.88 16.78 -5.32
CA ARG A 31 15.26 17.19 -3.96
C ARG A 31 16.62 16.62 -3.56
N SER A 32 16.91 15.37 -3.89
CA SER A 32 18.20 14.76 -3.60
C SER A 32 19.34 15.44 -4.32
N ILE A 33 19.17 15.81 -5.60
CA ILE A 33 20.15 16.57 -6.37
C ILE A 33 20.37 17.95 -5.76
N ALA A 34 19.29 18.66 -5.40
CA ALA A 34 19.39 19.99 -4.79
C ALA A 34 20.02 19.93 -3.38
N LEU A 35 19.78 18.86 -2.61
CA LEU A 35 20.43 18.63 -1.31
C LEU A 35 21.91 18.29 -1.46
N ALA A 36 22.26 17.50 -2.47
CA ALA A 36 23.65 17.12 -2.75
C ALA A 36 24.48 18.32 -3.27
N ASN A 37 23.88 19.13 -4.14
CA ASN A 37 24.52 20.32 -4.66
C ASN A 37 23.48 21.38 -5.07
N PRO A 38 23.23 22.41 -4.23
CA PRO A 38 22.22 23.43 -4.48
C PRO A 38 22.53 24.34 -5.71
N ASN A 39 23.77 24.31 -6.22
CA ASN A 39 24.17 25.09 -7.37
C ASN A 39 23.87 24.41 -8.71
N LEU A 40 23.46 23.13 -8.71
CA LEU A 40 23.07 22.42 -9.92
C LEU A 40 21.72 22.93 -10.44
N ARG A 41 21.68 23.21 -11.74
CA ARG A 41 20.43 23.51 -12.42
C ARG A 41 19.84 22.22 -13.00
N ILE A 42 18.56 22.00 -12.72
CA ILE A 42 17.83 20.86 -13.26
C ILE A 42 16.99 21.36 -14.42
N TYR A 43 17.36 20.98 -15.64
CA TYR A 43 16.59 21.26 -16.84
C TYR A 43 15.40 20.30 -16.97
N LYS A 44 14.26 20.87 -17.28
CA LYS A 44 13.00 20.15 -17.44
C LYS A 44 12.37 20.53 -18.79
N PRO A 45 12.58 19.74 -19.84
CA PRO A 45 12.07 20.07 -21.18
C PRO A 45 10.57 20.37 -21.21
N TRP A 46 9.76 19.62 -20.44
CA TRP A 46 8.32 19.83 -20.36
C TRP A 46 7.87 21.17 -19.74
N LEU A 47 8.77 21.87 -19.07
CA LEU A 47 8.52 23.21 -18.51
C LEU A 47 9.18 24.31 -19.32
N ASP A 48 9.86 23.96 -20.40
CA ASP A 48 10.46 24.88 -21.34
C ASP A 48 9.46 25.15 -22.49
N ALA A 49 8.93 26.36 -22.49
CA ALA A 49 7.90 26.77 -23.47
C ALA A 49 8.41 26.72 -24.93
N ASP A 50 9.69 27.01 -25.14
CA ASP A 50 10.30 26.98 -26.47
C ASP A 50 10.45 25.53 -26.94
N PHE A 51 10.91 24.64 -26.06
CA PHE A 51 10.99 23.23 -26.37
C PHE A 51 9.63 22.61 -26.70
N VAL A 52 8.61 22.93 -25.90
CA VAL A 52 7.24 22.41 -26.12
C VAL A 52 6.65 23.00 -27.42
N ARG A 53 6.93 24.24 -27.73
CA ARG A 53 6.46 24.87 -28.98
C ARG A 53 7.12 24.24 -30.21
N GLU A 54 8.40 23.89 -30.15
CA GLU A 54 9.15 23.30 -31.25
C GLU A 54 8.82 21.83 -31.49
N LEU A 55 8.79 21.03 -30.40
CA LEU A 55 8.65 19.58 -30.50
C LEU A 55 7.23 19.07 -30.21
N GLY A 56 6.33 19.93 -29.75
CA GLY A 56 4.93 19.57 -29.47
C GLY A 56 4.74 18.63 -28.28
N GLY A 57 3.70 17.84 -28.35
CA GLY A 57 3.37 16.82 -27.35
C GLY A 57 4.04 15.45 -27.61
N ARG A 58 3.60 14.43 -26.90
CA ARG A 58 4.16 13.05 -27.01
C ARG A 58 4.06 12.49 -28.43
N LYS A 59 2.95 12.76 -29.12
CA LYS A 59 2.72 12.28 -30.48
C LYS A 59 3.73 12.88 -31.46
N GLU A 60 3.87 14.18 -31.42
CA GLU A 60 4.77 14.95 -32.29
C GLU A 60 6.22 14.56 -32.02
N MET A 61 6.62 14.43 -30.77
CA MET A 61 7.96 13.95 -30.39
C MET A 61 8.23 12.52 -30.87
N SER A 62 7.26 11.61 -30.76
CA SER A 62 7.40 10.25 -31.29
C SER A 62 7.61 10.25 -32.81
N GLN A 63 6.85 11.07 -33.51
CA GLN A 63 7.00 11.27 -34.97
C GLN A 63 8.36 11.87 -35.31
N TRP A 64 8.82 12.84 -34.53
CA TRP A 64 10.14 13.48 -34.73
C TRP A 64 11.28 12.45 -34.54
N LEU A 65 11.22 11.61 -33.50
CA LEU A 65 12.21 10.55 -33.28
C LEU A 65 12.27 9.57 -34.46
N VAL A 66 11.11 9.13 -34.95
CA VAL A 66 11.03 8.23 -36.11
C VAL A 66 11.59 8.88 -37.35
N ALA A 67 11.22 10.15 -37.62
CA ALA A 67 11.69 10.89 -38.78
C ALA A 67 13.22 11.12 -38.80
N HIS A 68 13.84 11.17 -37.64
CA HIS A 68 15.29 11.33 -37.48
C HIS A 68 16.07 10.02 -37.27
N ASN A 69 15.42 8.86 -37.49
CA ASN A 69 15.99 7.51 -37.31
C ASN A 69 16.56 7.23 -35.95
N PHE A 70 16.01 7.80 -34.87
CA PHE A 70 16.35 7.41 -33.52
C PHE A 70 15.73 6.05 -33.19
N PRO A 71 16.37 5.23 -32.32
CA PRO A 71 15.88 3.89 -31.95
C PRO A 71 14.67 3.99 -31.03
N TYR A 72 13.54 4.42 -31.57
CA TYR A 72 12.27 4.53 -30.88
C TYR A 72 11.39 3.32 -31.19
N ARG A 73 10.99 2.57 -30.15
CA ARG A 73 10.26 1.30 -30.28
C ARG A 73 8.80 1.40 -29.89
N ASP A 74 8.39 2.49 -29.22
CA ASP A 74 7.01 2.64 -28.81
C ASP A 74 6.10 3.06 -29.97
N SER A 75 4.94 2.45 -30.03
CA SER A 75 3.91 2.83 -30.98
C SER A 75 3.35 4.21 -30.64
N VAL A 76 3.18 5.06 -31.64
CA VAL A 76 2.46 6.34 -31.54
C VAL A 76 1.01 6.11 -31.06
N GLU A 77 0.49 4.90 -31.26
CA GLU A 77 -0.87 4.47 -30.99
C GLU A 77 -1.06 3.77 -29.63
N LYS A 78 0.01 3.65 -28.81
CA LYS A 78 -0.12 3.01 -27.50
C LYS A 78 -1.21 3.69 -26.67
N ALA A 79 -2.16 2.90 -26.18
CA ALA A 79 -3.37 3.40 -25.52
C ALA A 79 -3.11 4.08 -24.15
N TYR A 80 -1.92 3.92 -23.58
CA TYR A 80 -1.52 4.46 -22.28
C TYR A 80 0.02 4.54 -22.15
N SER A 81 0.50 5.22 -21.12
CA SER A 81 1.92 5.25 -20.73
C SER A 81 2.21 4.28 -19.63
N THR A 82 3.44 3.76 -19.58
CA THR A 82 3.89 2.85 -18.53
C THR A 82 5.23 3.30 -17.98
N ASP A 83 5.34 3.39 -16.65
CA ASP A 83 6.60 3.57 -15.94
C ASP A 83 6.74 2.45 -14.91
N ALA A 84 7.95 1.92 -14.75
CA ALA A 84 8.20 0.80 -13.83
C ALA A 84 9.54 0.91 -13.13
N ASN A 85 9.59 0.32 -11.96
CA ASN A 85 10.81 0.03 -11.22
C ASN A 85 10.64 -1.29 -10.45
N ILE A 86 11.63 -1.67 -9.63
CA ILE A 86 11.59 -2.93 -8.88
C ILE A 86 10.41 -3.05 -7.87
N LEU A 87 9.81 -1.93 -7.43
CA LEU A 87 8.73 -1.92 -6.46
C LEU A 87 7.36 -1.98 -7.12
N GLY A 88 7.24 -1.62 -8.38
CA GLY A 88 5.96 -1.64 -9.08
C GLY A 88 5.98 -0.96 -10.44
N ALA A 89 4.85 -1.04 -11.12
CA ALA A 89 4.58 -0.38 -12.39
C ALA A 89 3.33 0.49 -12.30
N THR A 90 3.30 1.55 -13.11
CA THR A 90 2.16 2.45 -13.26
C THR A 90 1.78 2.53 -14.73
N HIS A 91 0.49 2.35 -15.02
CA HIS A 91 -0.11 2.57 -16.32
C HIS A 91 -1.07 3.75 -16.22
N GLU A 92 -0.90 4.79 -17.04
CA GLU A 92 -1.70 6.00 -16.96
C GLU A 92 -1.82 6.72 -18.29
N ALA A 93 -2.59 7.79 -18.30
CA ALA A 93 -2.81 8.69 -19.43
C ALA A 93 -3.66 8.11 -20.58
N LYS A 94 -4.02 8.94 -21.53
CA LYS A 94 -4.80 8.64 -22.74
C LYS A 94 -6.13 7.94 -22.37
N ASN A 95 -6.38 6.74 -22.90
CA ASN A 95 -7.64 6.02 -22.71
C ASN A 95 -7.90 5.63 -21.25
N LEU A 96 -6.84 5.49 -20.44
CA LEU A 96 -7.00 5.19 -19.01
C LEU A 96 -7.50 6.39 -18.18
N GLU A 97 -7.46 7.60 -18.70
CA GLU A 97 -8.02 8.78 -18.03
C GLU A 97 -9.56 8.76 -18.03
N GLN A 98 -10.16 7.95 -18.88
CA GLN A 98 -11.61 7.79 -18.97
C GLN A 98 -12.08 6.72 -17.97
N LEU A 99 -13.05 7.06 -17.13
CA LEU A 99 -13.51 6.17 -16.06
C LEU A 99 -14.36 4.99 -16.55
N ASP A 100 -14.85 5.05 -17.78
CA ASP A 100 -15.54 3.97 -18.45
C ASP A 100 -14.60 2.98 -19.19
N ALA A 101 -13.29 3.28 -19.24
CA ALA A 101 -12.30 2.35 -19.75
C ALA A 101 -11.98 1.26 -18.70
N SER A 102 -12.13 -0.01 -19.09
CA SER A 102 -11.81 -1.16 -18.24
C SER A 102 -10.29 -1.28 -18.01
N ILE A 103 -9.89 -1.79 -16.83
CA ILE A 103 -8.51 -2.20 -16.54
C ILE A 103 -8.00 -3.25 -17.56
N GLU A 104 -8.88 -3.97 -18.21
CA GLU A 104 -8.55 -5.03 -19.18
C GLU A 104 -7.79 -4.56 -20.41
N ILE A 105 -7.81 -3.24 -20.72
CA ILE A 105 -6.98 -2.66 -21.78
C ILE A 105 -5.49 -2.69 -21.45
N VAL A 106 -5.12 -2.85 -20.16
CA VAL A 106 -3.74 -2.90 -19.72
C VAL A 106 -3.13 -4.26 -20.02
N SER A 107 -1.91 -4.26 -20.54
CA SER A 107 -1.06 -5.44 -20.60
C SER A 107 -0.07 -5.38 -19.43
N PRO A 108 -0.26 -6.21 -18.39
CA PRO A 108 0.62 -6.25 -17.24
C PRO A 108 2.06 -6.51 -17.64
N ILE A 109 3.01 -5.86 -16.97
CA ILE A 109 4.46 -6.05 -17.19
C ILE A 109 5.17 -6.70 -16.01
N MET A 110 4.52 -6.70 -14.84
CA MET A 110 5.01 -7.37 -13.64
C MET A 110 4.17 -8.59 -13.26
N GLY A 111 3.00 -8.74 -13.85
CA GLY A 111 2.05 -9.79 -13.55
C GLY A 111 1.41 -10.40 -14.79
N VAL A 112 0.26 -11.03 -14.57
CA VAL A 112 -0.56 -11.68 -15.59
C VAL A 112 -1.96 -11.06 -15.64
N LYS A 113 -2.64 -11.22 -16.76
CA LYS A 113 -4.06 -10.81 -16.91
C LYS A 113 -4.95 -11.72 -16.07
N PHE A 114 -5.04 -11.46 -14.78
CA PHE A 114 -5.80 -12.31 -13.86
C PHE A 114 -7.30 -12.32 -14.15
N TRP A 115 -7.84 -11.34 -14.87
CA TRP A 115 -9.22 -11.29 -15.32
C TRP A 115 -9.52 -12.20 -16.54
N ASP A 116 -8.49 -12.62 -17.26
CA ASP A 116 -8.62 -13.50 -18.42
C ASP A 116 -8.65 -14.96 -17.98
N SER A 117 -9.80 -15.61 -18.16
CA SER A 117 -10.01 -17.00 -17.75
C SER A 117 -9.14 -18.02 -18.51
N SER A 118 -8.58 -17.64 -19.67
CA SER A 118 -7.66 -18.49 -20.44
C SER A 118 -6.27 -18.59 -19.80
N VAL A 119 -5.90 -17.64 -18.94
CA VAL A 119 -4.62 -17.67 -18.21
C VAL A 119 -4.71 -18.70 -17.08
N ASN A 120 -3.86 -19.73 -17.13
CA ASN A 120 -3.79 -20.73 -16.08
C ASN A 120 -3.04 -20.19 -14.86
N ILE A 121 -3.73 -20.12 -13.72
CA ILE A 121 -3.17 -19.64 -12.44
C ILE A 121 -3.46 -20.71 -11.37
N PRO A 122 -2.58 -21.70 -11.20
CA PRO A 122 -2.74 -22.71 -10.16
C PRO A 122 -2.53 -22.10 -8.78
N SER A 123 -3.22 -22.63 -7.77
CA SER A 123 -3.01 -22.19 -6.38
C SER A 123 -1.62 -22.60 -5.89
N GLU A 124 -1.01 -21.75 -5.05
CA GLU A 124 0.33 -21.94 -4.51
C GLU A 124 0.39 -21.50 -3.05
N ASP A 125 1.04 -22.31 -2.20
CA ASP A 125 1.35 -21.94 -0.83
C ASP A 125 2.72 -21.26 -0.78
N VAL A 126 2.76 -20.08 -0.18
CA VAL A 126 3.98 -19.25 -0.08
C VAL A 126 4.22 -18.90 1.38
N LYS A 127 5.35 -19.34 1.92
CA LYS A 127 5.79 -19.00 3.28
C LYS A 127 6.79 -17.86 3.24
N ILE A 128 6.50 -16.77 3.98
CA ILE A 128 7.35 -15.59 4.07
C ILE A 128 7.78 -15.43 5.52
N GLN A 129 9.08 -15.26 5.75
CA GLN A 129 9.67 -15.09 7.07
C GLN A 129 10.18 -13.67 7.27
N PHE A 130 9.91 -13.13 8.45
CA PHE A 130 10.36 -11.81 8.89
C PHE A 130 11.24 -11.91 10.14
N VAL A 131 12.27 -11.08 10.19
CA VAL A 131 13.10 -10.84 11.36
C VAL A 131 13.22 -9.34 11.58
N GLN A 132 12.79 -8.89 12.74
CA GLN A 132 12.74 -7.46 13.10
C GLN A 132 12.04 -6.60 12.02
N GLY A 133 10.92 -7.11 11.52
CA GLY A 133 10.12 -6.46 10.49
C GLY A 133 10.67 -6.52 9.07
N ARG A 134 11.82 -7.15 8.84
CA ARG A 134 12.41 -7.30 7.52
C ARG A 134 12.09 -8.68 6.94
N PRO A 135 11.60 -8.78 5.71
CA PRO A 135 11.49 -10.07 5.07
C PRO A 135 12.90 -10.62 4.80
N VAL A 136 13.16 -11.85 5.24
CA VAL A 136 14.48 -12.49 5.16
C VAL A 136 14.48 -13.77 4.36
N ALA A 137 13.32 -14.46 4.27
CA ALA A 137 13.21 -15.69 3.49
C ALA A 137 11.84 -15.84 2.85
N ILE A 138 11.81 -16.52 1.70
CA ILE A 138 10.60 -16.93 0.99
C ILE A 138 10.72 -18.41 0.66
N ASN A 139 9.71 -19.21 1.04
CA ASN A 139 9.67 -20.66 0.82
C ASN A 139 10.93 -21.42 1.30
N GLY A 140 11.49 -20.97 2.44
CA GLY A 140 12.69 -21.57 3.04
C GLY A 140 14.01 -21.18 2.36
N LYS A 141 13.98 -20.32 1.35
CA LYS A 141 15.18 -19.74 0.74
C LYS A 141 15.49 -18.41 1.41
N ASP A 142 16.68 -18.33 2.03
CA ASP A 142 17.17 -17.11 2.66
C ASP A 142 17.71 -16.12 1.63
N PHE A 143 17.54 -14.82 1.91
CA PHE A 143 18.03 -13.73 1.07
C PHE A 143 18.86 -12.76 1.91
N THR A 144 20.09 -12.56 1.52
CA THR A 144 20.97 -11.49 2.04
C THR A 144 20.88 -10.21 1.20
N ASP A 145 20.46 -10.34 -0.05
CA ASP A 145 20.22 -9.22 -0.97
C ASP A 145 18.72 -8.92 -1.06
N VAL A 146 18.36 -7.71 -0.65
CA VAL A 146 16.97 -7.23 -0.68
C VAL A 146 16.42 -7.09 -2.11
N VAL A 147 17.28 -6.83 -3.09
CA VAL A 147 16.89 -6.75 -4.51
C VAL A 147 16.49 -8.13 -5.01
N ALA A 148 17.28 -9.16 -4.69
CA ALA A 148 16.96 -10.54 -5.03
C ALA A 148 15.68 -11.02 -4.37
N LEU A 149 15.45 -10.68 -3.10
CA LEU A 149 14.20 -10.97 -2.40
C LEU A 149 12.98 -10.30 -3.06
N MET A 150 13.09 -9.02 -3.41
CA MET A 150 12.01 -8.29 -4.07
C MET A 150 11.70 -8.87 -5.45
N ASN A 151 12.72 -9.26 -6.21
CA ASN A 151 12.53 -9.92 -7.51
C ASN A 151 11.80 -11.27 -7.37
N GLU A 152 12.14 -12.07 -6.35
CA GLU A 152 11.44 -13.32 -6.04
C GLU A 152 9.98 -13.05 -5.64
N ALA A 153 9.75 -12.09 -4.76
CA ALA A 153 8.40 -11.69 -4.35
C ALA A 153 7.57 -11.19 -5.54
N ASN A 154 8.17 -10.40 -6.45
CA ASN A 154 7.53 -9.94 -7.67
C ASN A 154 7.18 -11.11 -8.60
N ALA A 155 8.09 -12.07 -8.76
CA ALA A 155 7.84 -13.24 -9.60
C ALA A 155 6.70 -14.10 -9.07
N ILE A 156 6.64 -14.28 -7.74
CA ILE A 156 5.57 -15.04 -7.09
C ILE A 156 4.24 -14.29 -7.20
N GLY A 157 4.15 -13.06 -6.70
CA GLY A 157 2.92 -12.28 -6.75
C GLY A 157 2.43 -12.05 -8.19
N GLY A 158 3.37 -11.78 -9.11
CA GLY A 158 3.08 -11.50 -10.51
C GLY A 158 2.42 -12.67 -11.24
N ARG A 159 2.88 -13.91 -11.06
CA ARG A 159 2.25 -15.09 -11.71
C ARG A 159 0.83 -15.37 -11.24
N HIS A 160 0.42 -14.78 -10.11
CA HIS A 160 -0.94 -14.81 -9.60
C HIS A 160 -1.77 -13.58 -10.01
N GLY A 161 -1.12 -12.53 -10.54
CA GLY A 161 -1.77 -11.23 -10.80
C GLY A 161 -2.10 -10.46 -9.52
N LEU A 162 -1.41 -10.77 -8.41
CA LEU A 162 -1.59 -10.13 -7.11
C LEU A 162 -1.14 -8.66 -7.15
N GLY A 163 -1.83 -7.81 -6.41
CA GLY A 163 -1.40 -6.42 -6.18
C GLY A 163 -1.59 -5.50 -7.39
N MET A 164 -2.56 -5.79 -8.23
CA MET A 164 -2.97 -4.90 -9.30
C MET A 164 -4.17 -4.07 -8.85
N ALA A 165 -4.11 -2.75 -9.03
CA ALA A 165 -5.11 -1.83 -8.51
C ALA A 165 -5.44 -0.71 -9.48
N ASP A 166 -6.75 -0.38 -9.59
CA ASP A 166 -7.28 0.77 -10.32
C ASP A 166 -7.59 1.88 -9.30
N GLN A 167 -6.93 3.02 -9.42
CA GLN A 167 -6.97 4.05 -8.40
C GLN A 167 -7.26 5.43 -8.97
N ILE A 168 -8.11 6.17 -8.27
CA ILE A 168 -8.29 7.61 -8.46
C ILE A 168 -7.60 8.33 -7.31
N GLU A 169 -6.62 9.15 -7.61
CA GLU A 169 -5.74 9.78 -6.63
C GLU A 169 -5.60 11.28 -6.82
N ASN A 170 -5.19 11.97 -5.77
CA ASN A 170 -4.81 13.37 -5.85
C ASN A 170 -3.35 13.51 -6.27
N ARG A 171 -3.11 14.30 -7.31
CA ARG A 171 -1.77 14.79 -7.64
C ARG A 171 -1.31 15.83 -6.61
N ILE A 172 -0.01 16.10 -6.58
CA ILE A 172 0.57 17.16 -5.71
C ILE A 172 -0.02 18.56 -6.00
N ILE A 173 -0.57 18.76 -7.18
CA ILE A 173 -1.25 19.99 -7.62
C ILE A 173 -2.76 19.98 -7.29
N GLU A 174 -3.21 19.08 -6.44
CA GLU A 174 -4.61 18.85 -6.01
C GLU A 174 -5.58 18.41 -7.13
N ALA A 175 -5.09 18.16 -8.35
CA ALA A 175 -5.91 17.59 -9.42
C ALA A 175 -6.07 16.05 -9.22
N LYS A 176 -7.23 15.53 -9.60
CA LYS A 176 -7.48 14.08 -9.64
C LYS A 176 -6.85 13.47 -10.89
N SER A 177 -6.34 12.24 -10.75
CA SER A 177 -5.92 11.41 -11.88
C SER A 177 -6.24 9.95 -11.61
N ARG A 178 -6.38 9.16 -12.65
CA ARG A 178 -6.53 7.72 -12.59
C ARG A 178 -5.23 7.05 -13.00
N GLY A 179 -4.85 5.99 -12.30
CA GLY A 179 -3.72 5.14 -12.63
C GLY A 179 -4.04 3.68 -12.33
N ILE A 180 -3.53 2.79 -13.19
CA ILE A 180 -3.52 1.35 -12.93
C ILE A 180 -2.12 0.99 -12.45
N TYR A 181 -2.05 0.29 -11.34
CA TYR A 181 -0.81 -0.02 -10.66
C TYR A 181 -0.59 -1.52 -10.58
N GLU A 182 0.67 -1.94 -10.72
CA GLU A 182 1.13 -3.28 -10.42
C GLU A 182 2.21 -3.21 -9.33
N ALA A 183 2.03 -3.93 -8.24
CA ALA A 183 3.03 -4.03 -7.17
C ALA A 183 3.00 -5.43 -6.52
N PRO A 184 3.24 -6.50 -7.29
CA PRO A 184 2.97 -7.87 -6.84
C PRO A 184 3.81 -8.28 -5.64
N GLY A 185 5.11 -7.99 -5.63
CA GLY A 185 5.99 -8.33 -4.51
C GLY A 185 5.66 -7.51 -3.25
N MET A 186 5.36 -6.22 -3.42
CA MET A 186 4.96 -5.38 -2.30
C MET A 186 3.65 -5.85 -1.68
N ALA A 187 2.66 -6.22 -2.50
CA ALA A 187 1.38 -6.77 -2.03
C ALA A 187 1.59 -8.08 -1.26
N LEU A 188 2.38 -9.01 -1.80
CA LEU A 188 2.69 -10.28 -1.17
C LEU A 188 3.34 -10.09 0.21
N LEU A 189 4.39 -9.28 0.28
CA LEU A 189 5.11 -9.01 1.53
C LEU A 189 4.22 -8.27 2.53
N PHE A 190 3.40 -7.33 2.05
CA PHE A 190 2.52 -6.55 2.90
C PHE A 190 1.44 -7.41 3.57
N ILE A 191 0.77 -8.30 2.85
CA ILE A 191 -0.26 -9.20 3.39
C ILE A 191 0.32 -10.03 4.56
N ALA A 192 1.51 -10.59 4.38
CA ALA A 192 2.17 -11.37 5.41
C ALA A 192 2.62 -10.52 6.60
N TYR A 193 3.13 -9.32 6.34
CA TYR A 193 3.54 -8.38 7.39
C TYR A 193 2.35 -7.92 8.25
N GLU A 194 1.24 -7.53 7.64
CA GLU A 194 0.00 -7.12 8.32
C GLU A 194 -0.53 -8.22 9.25
N ARG A 195 -0.40 -9.47 8.83
CA ARG A 195 -0.80 -10.60 9.68
C ARG A 195 0.03 -10.69 10.95
N LEU A 196 1.35 -10.50 10.85
CA LEU A 196 2.24 -10.48 12.02
C LEU A 196 2.05 -9.21 12.86
N LEU A 197 1.90 -8.06 12.23
CA LEU A 197 1.64 -6.79 12.90
C LEU A 197 0.42 -6.92 13.84
N SER A 198 -0.68 -7.44 13.31
CA SER A 198 -1.93 -7.61 14.08
C SER A 198 -1.86 -8.71 15.12
N ALA A 199 -1.00 -9.74 14.96
CA ALA A 199 -0.82 -10.80 15.92
C ALA A 199 0.05 -10.36 17.12
N ILE A 200 0.97 -9.42 16.91
CA ILE A 200 2.00 -9.02 17.87
C ILE A 200 1.58 -7.75 18.64
N HIS A 201 1.00 -6.78 17.96
CA HIS A 201 0.70 -5.47 18.54
C HIS A 201 -0.78 -5.33 18.93
N ASN A 202 -1.04 -4.47 19.93
CA ASN A 202 -2.40 -4.07 20.30
C ASN A 202 -3.02 -3.13 19.26
N GLU A 203 -4.34 -2.95 19.36
CA GLU A 203 -5.13 -2.15 18.40
C GLU A 203 -4.63 -0.72 18.26
N ASP A 204 -4.29 -0.05 19.37
CA ASP A 204 -3.84 1.34 19.34
C ASP A 204 -2.49 1.48 18.62
N THR A 205 -1.57 0.54 18.83
CA THR A 205 -0.27 0.49 18.14
C THR A 205 -0.45 0.24 16.65
N VAL A 206 -1.33 -0.69 16.28
CA VAL A 206 -1.65 -0.98 14.87
C VAL A 206 -2.27 0.24 14.19
N ALA A 207 -3.23 0.90 14.85
CA ALA A 207 -3.86 2.11 14.33
C ALA A 207 -2.84 3.26 14.16
N ALA A 208 -1.97 3.47 15.15
CA ALA A 208 -0.88 4.46 15.06
C ALA A 208 0.08 4.14 13.91
N TYR A 209 0.49 2.88 13.76
CA TYR A 209 1.35 2.42 12.67
C TYR A 209 0.76 2.77 11.29
N HIS A 210 -0.52 2.46 11.05
CA HIS A 210 -1.18 2.78 9.80
C HIS A 210 -1.31 4.28 9.55
N ASN A 211 -1.65 5.06 10.57
CA ASN A 211 -1.80 6.51 10.44
C ASN A 211 -0.46 7.18 10.11
N GLU A 212 0.59 6.83 10.84
CA GLU A 212 1.92 7.41 10.61
C GLU A 212 2.56 6.85 9.34
N GLY A 213 2.28 5.61 8.97
CA GLY A 213 2.67 5.03 7.69
C GLY A 213 2.08 5.80 6.50
N ARG A 214 0.79 6.12 6.54
CA ARG A 214 0.13 6.96 5.51
C ARG A 214 0.74 8.36 5.44
N ARG A 215 1.03 8.96 6.59
CA ARG A 215 1.68 10.28 6.66
C ARG A 215 3.09 10.22 6.06
N MET A 216 3.87 9.20 6.40
CA MET A 216 5.18 8.97 5.81
C MET A 216 5.10 8.77 4.30
N GLY A 217 4.14 7.96 3.82
CA GLY A 217 3.90 7.75 2.39
C GLY A 217 3.63 9.07 1.64
N ARG A 218 2.86 10.00 2.22
CA ARG A 218 2.67 11.32 1.64
C ARG A 218 3.96 12.14 1.56
N LEU A 219 4.77 12.12 2.63
CA LEU A 219 6.07 12.81 2.62
C LEU A 219 7.01 12.25 1.57
N LEU A 220 7.03 10.92 1.40
CA LEU A 220 7.80 10.25 0.35
C LEU A 220 7.33 10.66 -1.04
N TYR A 221 6.01 10.70 -1.26
CA TYR A 221 5.39 11.17 -2.51
C TYR A 221 5.80 12.60 -2.86
N GLU A 222 5.93 13.48 -1.86
CA GLU A 222 6.40 14.86 -2.01
C GLU A 222 7.94 14.96 -2.17
N GLY A 223 8.68 13.86 -2.17
CA GLY A 223 10.14 13.84 -2.26
C GLY A 223 10.85 14.27 -0.97
N ARG A 224 10.18 14.21 0.16
CA ARG A 224 10.65 14.69 1.47
C ARG A 224 11.32 13.60 2.32
N TRP A 225 12.13 12.75 1.69
CA TRP A 225 12.82 11.62 2.32
C TRP A 225 13.70 11.99 3.51
N LEU A 226 14.41 13.10 3.38
CA LEU A 226 15.43 13.55 4.34
C LEU A 226 14.92 14.66 5.27
N ASP A 227 13.64 14.99 5.18
CA ASP A 227 13.06 15.95 6.13
C ASP A 227 13.04 15.34 7.53
N PRO A 228 13.32 16.13 8.59
CA PRO A 228 13.32 15.65 9.98
C PRO A 228 12.04 14.88 10.34
N GLN A 229 10.90 15.33 9.86
CA GLN A 229 9.61 14.65 10.09
C GLN A 229 9.59 13.23 9.53
N THR A 230 10.09 13.01 8.31
CA THR A 230 10.17 11.68 7.70
C THR A 230 11.14 10.78 8.45
N LEU A 231 12.29 11.34 8.87
CA LEU A 231 13.29 10.61 9.65
C LEU A 231 12.72 10.19 11.02
N MET A 232 12.02 11.07 11.72
CA MET A 232 11.36 10.78 12.99
C MET A 232 10.31 9.64 12.83
N LEU A 233 9.45 9.74 11.82
CA LEU A 233 8.43 8.72 11.56
C LEU A 233 9.08 7.37 11.26
N ARG A 234 10.04 7.34 10.34
CA ARG A 234 10.76 6.13 9.98
C ARG A 234 11.43 5.48 11.19
N GLU A 235 12.15 6.25 11.99
CA GLU A 235 12.82 5.72 13.17
C GLU A 235 11.83 5.20 14.21
N SER A 236 10.77 5.94 14.47
CA SER A 236 9.73 5.54 15.41
C SER A 236 9.07 4.23 14.99
N LEU A 237 8.62 4.13 13.75
CA LEU A 237 7.95 2.93 13.23
C LEU A 237 8.91 1.73 13.18
N THR A 238 10.17 1.94 12.79
CA THR A 238 11.16 0.87 12.73
C THR A 238 11.51 0.37 14.14
N LYS A 239 11.82 1.30 15.05
CA LYS A 239 12.34 0.96 16.39
C LYS A 239 11.26 0.38 17.31
N TRP A 240 10.06 0.94 17.30
CA TRP A 240 9.03 0.62 18.29
C TRP A 240 7.96 -0.35 17.79
N VAL A 241 7.82 -0.51 16.48
CA VAL A 241 6.83 -1.39 15.89
C VAL A 241 7.49 -2.54 15.13
N ALA A 242 8.24 -2.23 14.08
CA ALA A 242 8.81 -3.25 13.19
C ALA A 242 9.80 -4.19 13.90
N SER A 243 10.61 -3.68 14.85
CA SER A 243 11.60 -4.49 15.57
C SER A 243 11.00 -5.66 16.35
N ALA A 244 9.73 -5.59 16.73
CA ALA A 244 9.04 -6.66 17.41
C ALA A 244 8.51 -7.75 16.46
N ILE A 245 8.46 -7.48 15.15
CA ILE A 245 7.86 -8.39 14.17
C ILE A 245 8.85 -9.47 13.78
N ASN A 246 8.72 -10.63 14.41
CA ASN A 246 9.50 -11.83 14.17
C ASN A 246 8.55 -13.01 13.97
N GLY A 247 8.66 -13.68 12.83
CA GLY A 247 7.80 -14.82 12.55
C GLY A 247 7.66 -15.11 11.06
N SER A 248 6.76 -16.02 10.73
CA SER A 248 6.45 -16.39 9.37
C SER A 248 4.96 -16.51 9.13
N VAL A 249 4.56 -16.25 7.91
CA VAL A 249 3.17 -16.40 7.45
C VAL A 249 3.17 -17.23 6.19
N THR A 250 2.31 -18.24 6.14
CA THR A 250 2.03 -19.02 4.93
C THR A 250 0.74 -18.52 4.32
N LEU A 251 0.80 -18.08 3.08
CA LEU A 251 -0.34 -17.64 2.27
C LEU A 251 -0.63 -18.67 1.21
N ARG A 252 -1.90 -18.99 0.98
CA ARG A 252 -2.34 -19.69 -0.22
C ARG A 252 -2.82 -18.66 -1.23
N LEU A 253 -2.06 -18.48 -2.29
CA LEU A 253 -2.38 -17.57 -3.38
C LEU A 253 -3.23 -18.28 -4.43
N ARG A 254 -4.16 -17.56 -4.99
CA ARG A 254 -5.00 -17.97 -6.12
C ARG A 254 -4.95 -16.89 -7.20
N ARG A 255 -6.04 -16.57 -7.81
CA ARG A 255 -6.12 -15.62 -8.94
C ARG A 255 -6.33 -14.19 -8.43
N GLY A 256 -5.49 -13.26 -8.84
CA GLY A 256 -5.59 -11.85 -8.44
C GLY A 256 -5.34 -11.69 -6.95
N ASP A 257 -6.18 -10.90 -6.29
CA ASP A 257 -6.10 -10.64 -4.84
C ASP A 257 -6.81 -11.71 -3.99
N ASP A 258 -7.17 -12.86 -4.58
CA ASP A 258 -7.74 -13.97 -3.83
C ASP A 258 -6.64 -14.77 -3.14
N TYR A 259 -6.57 -14.65 -1.81
CA TYR A 259 -5.62 -15.38 -0.97
C TYR A 259 -6.28 -15.84 0.34
N THR A 260 -5.60 -16.79 1.01
CA THR A 260 -5.98 -17.25 2.36
C THR A 260 -4.74 -17.32 3.24
N ILE A 261 -4.86 -16.93 4.51
CA ILE A 261 -3.82 -17.20 5.51
C ILE A 261 -3.93 -18.69 5.87
N VAL A 262 -2.88 -19.46 5.62
CA VAL A 262 -2.81 -20.89 5.95
C VAL A 262 -2.25 -21.10 7.35
N SER A 263 -1.15 -20.42 7.68
CA SER A 263 -0.55 -20.46 9.00
C SER A 263 0.11 -19.13 9.38
N THR A 264 0.23 -18.90 10.67
CA THR A 264 0.98 -17.78 11.25
C THR A 264 1.81 -18.33 12.38
N GLU A 265 3.13 -18.18 12.32
CA GLU A 265 4.07 -18.73 13.29
C GLU A 265 4.99 -17.59 13.75
N GLY A 266 5.29 -17.52 15.02
CA GLY A 266 6.20 -16.50 15.56
C GLY A 266 6.25 -16.51 17.07
N GLU A 267 7.08 -15.63 17.59
CA GLU A 267 7.25 -15.40 19.02
C GLU A 267 6.57 -14.09 19.42
N ASN A 268 6.28 -13.96 20.70
CA ASN A 268 5.74 -12.73 21.31
C ASN A 268 4.37 -12.28 20.75
N PHE A 269 3.52 -13.21 20.37
CA PHE A 269 2.15 -12.87 19.99
C PHE A 269 1.37 -12.32 21.18
N SER A 270 0.66 -11.22 20.94
CA SER A 270 -0.36 -10.70 21.86
C SER A 270 -1.68 -11.45 21.73
N TYR A 271 -1.80 -12.28 20.69
CA TYR A 271 -2.93 -13.16 20.48
C TYR A 271 -2.83 -14.39 21.40
N HIS A 272 -3.76 -14.51 22.33
CA HIS A 272 -3.86 -15.60 23.28
C HIS A 272 -5.28 -16.15 23.25
N PRO A 273 -5.55 -17.26 22.54
CA PRO A 273 -6.91 -17.80 22.39
C PRO A 273 -7.57 -18.09 23.74
N GLU A 274 -6.80 -18.51 24.72
CA GLU A 274 -7.27 -18.81 26.08
C GLU A 274 -7.86 -17.57 26.80
N LYS A 275 -7.45 -16.36 26.47
CA LYS A 275 -7.98 -15.13 27.10
C LYS A 275 -9.40 -14.81 26.70
N LEU A 276 -9.87 -15.30 25.54
CA LEU A 276 -11.22 -15.05 25.00
C LEU A 276 -12.04 -16.33 24.82
N SER A 277 -11.55 -17.49 25.27
CA SER A 277 -12.27 -18.74 25.15
C SER A 277 -13.66 -18.62 25.80
N MET A 278 -14.68 -19.05 25.08
CA MET A 278 -16.04 -19.20 25.58
C MET A 278 -16.17 -20.48 26.44
N GLU A 279 -15.20 -21.37 26.35
CA GLU A 279 -15.11 -22.56 27.14
C GLU A 279 -14.59 -22.22 28.55
N ARG A 280 -15.18 -22.87 29.57
CA ARG A 280 -14.74 -22.68 30.96
C ARG A 280 -13.37 -23.32 31.14
N THR A 281 -12.37 -22.48 31.42
CA THR A 281 -11.10 -22.94 31.98
C THR A 281 -11.03 -22.51 33.48
N GLU A 282 -10.54 -23.37 34.34
CA GLU A 282 -10.40 -23.07 35.79
C GLU A 282 -9.48 -21.87 36.04
N ASP A 283 -8.56 -21.57 35.09
CA ASP A 283 -7.56 -20.50 35.16
C ASP A 283 -7.91 -19.27 34.31
N ALA A 284 -9.20 -19.04 33.97
CA ALA A 284 -9.58 -17.88 33.18
C ALA A 284 -9.25 -16.56 33.91
N ALA A 285 -8.54 -15.65 33.25
CA ALA A 285 -8.11 -14.37 33.80
C ALA A 285 -9.29 -13.45 34.18
N PHE A 286 -10.49 -13.70 33.68
CA PHE A 286 -11.73 -12.99 34.01
C PHE A 286 -12.96 -13.87 33.83
N GLY A 287 -14.04 -13.50 34.49
CA GLY A 287 -15.32 -14.23 34.49
C GLY A 287 -16.51 -13.42 34.01
N PRO A 288 -17.72 -13.99 34.03
CA PRO A 288 -18.94 -13.27 33.63
C PRO A 288 -19.18 -11.97 34.39
N GLY A 289 -18.83 -11.93 35.68
CA GLY A 289 -18.98 -10.74 36.52
C GLY A 289 -18.14 -9.57 36.05
N ASP A 290 -16.89 -9.83 35.63
CA ASP A 290 -15.98 -8.82 35.11
C ASP A 290 -16.48 -8.23 33.79
N ARG A 291 -17.03 -9.09 32.93
CA ARG A 291 -17.64 -8.66 31.66
C ARG A 291 -18.88 -7.81 31.87
N ILE A 292 -19.75 -8.21 32.79
CA ILE A 292 -20.94 -7.41 33.15
C ILE A 292 -20.50 -6.07 33.71
N GLY A 293 -19.53 -6.03 34.62
CA GLY A 293 -18.97 -4.81 35.17
C GLY A 293 -18.42 -3.88 34.10
N GLN A 294 -17.65 -4.39 33.15
CA GLN A 294 -17.12 -3.62 32.02
C GLN A 294 -18.24 -3.04 31.15
N LEU A 295 -19.25 -3.83 30.81
CA LEU A 295 -20.39 -3.38 30.02
C LEU A 295 -21.21 -2.31 30.77
N THR A 296 -21.40 -2.49 32.06
CA THR A 296 -22.09 -1.50 32.92
C THR A 296 -21.34 -0.16 32.90
N MET A 297 -20.03 -0.18 33.09
CA MET A 297 -19.21 1.04 33.05
C MET A 297 -19.19 1.69 31.67
N ARG A 298 -19.18 0.91 30.59
CA ARG A 298 -19.27 1.45 29.22
C ARG A 298 -20.60 2.12 28.92
N ASN A 299 -21.64 1.78 29.63
CA ASN A 299 -22.98 2.31 29.45
C ASN A 299 -23.34 3.44 30.45
N LEU A 300 -22.37 3.93 31.23
CA LEU A 300 -22.64 5.02 32.22
C LEU A 300 -23.14 6.28 31.54
N ASP A 301 -22.76 6.57 30.32
CA ASP A 301 -23.16 7.76 29.55
C ASP A 301 -24.41 7.56 28.70
N ILE A 302 -25.07 6.38 28.78
CA ILE A 302 -26.22 6.05 27.92
C ILE A 302 -27.40 7.04 28.13
N ALA A 303 -27.61 7.46 29.36
CA ALA A 303 -28.66 8.44 29.70
C ALA A 303 -28.35 9.78 29.06
N ASP A 304 -27.13 10.26 29.10
CA ASP A 304 -26.67 11.51 28.48
C ASP A 304 -26.79 11.46 26.96
N THR A 305 -26.44 10.31 26.37
CA THR A 305 -26.58 10.07 24.94
C THR A 305 -28.05 10.10 24.52
N ARG A 306 -28.95 9.45 25.28
CA ARG A 306 -30.39 9.47 25.01
C ARG A 306 -30.95 10.92 25.10
N GLN A 307 -30.54 11.68 26.08
CA GLN A 307 -30.93 13.08 26.21
C GLN A 307 -30.51 13.92 25.00
N LYS A 308 -29.30 13.73 24.50
CA LYS A 308 -28.81 14.41 23.29
C LYS A 308 -29.60 13.99 22.05
N LEU A 309 -29.92 12.71 21.91
CA LEU A 309 -30.73 12.21 20.79
C LEU A 309 -32.14 12.84 20.82
N ASP A 310 -32.76 12.96 21.98
CA ASP A 310 -34.08 13.63 22.14
C ASP A 310 -33.99 15.11 21.78
N MET A 311 -32.91 15.79 22.15
CA MET A 311 -32.67 17.17 21.75
C MET A 311 -32.52 17.30 20.22
N TYR A 312 -31.74 16.43 19.57
CA TYR A 312 -31.56 16.45 18.11
C TYR A 312 -32.89 16.17 17.37
N ARG A 313 -33.73 15.27 17.88
CA ARG A 313 -35.10 15.05 17.36
C ARG A 313 -35.97 16.32 17.46
N LYS A 314 -35.97 16.97 18.61
CA LYS A 314 -36.75 18.22 18.82
C LYS A 314 -36.28 19.36 17.91
N GLN A 315 -34.98 19.34 17.51
CA GLN A 315 -34.39 20.30 16.59
C GLN A 315 -34.55 19.90 15.10
N GLY A 316 -35.21 18.78 14.81
CA GLY A 316 -35.37 18.28 13.43
C GLY A 316 -34.11 17.78 12.75
N GLN A 317 -33.06 17.53 13.51
CA GLN A 317 -31.78 17.00 12.96
C GLN A 317 -31.81 15.49 12.75
N ILE A 318 -32.74 14.79 13.43
CA ILE A 318 -32.97 13.36 13.28
C ILE A 318 -34.42 13.15 12.92
N GLU A 319 -34.70 12.54 11.76
CA GLU A 319 -36.09 12.24 11.34
C GLU A 319 -36.66 11.11 12.18
N GLY A 320 -37.98 11.23 12.50
CA GLY A 320 -38.74 10.23 13.22
C GLY A 320 -38.71 8.89 12.47
N GLY A 321 -38.38 7.80 13.17
CA GLY A 321 -38.29 6.45 12.62
C GLY A 321 -36.87 5.93 12.34
N GLN A 322 -35.85 6.78 12.26
CA GLN A 322 -34.46 6.31 12.12
C GLN A 322 -33.88 5.67 13.40
N PHE A 323 -34.41 6.07 14.57
CA PHE A 323 -34.03 5.50 15.86
C PHE A 323 -35.28 5.50 16.79
N GLU A 324 -36.19 4.56 16.59
CA GLU A 324 -37.24 4.31 17.60
C GLU A 324 -36.58 3.57 18.78
N LEU A 325 -36.25 4.36 19.80
CA LEU A 325 -35.89 3.81 21.11
C LEU A 325 -37.19 3.55 21.85
N ALA A 326 -37.52 2.29 22.06
CA ALA A 326 -38.62 1.83 22.90
C ALA A 326 -38.46 2.32 24.35
#